data_b7586fc8c683a55a4dd9b1aca80dbd4b
#
_entry.id   b7586fc8c683a55a4dd9b1aca80dbd4b
#
_cell.length_a   1.000
_cell.length_b   1.000
_cell.length_c   1.000
_cell.angle_alpha   90.00
_cell.angle_beta   90.00
_cell.angle_gamma   90.00
#
_symmetry.space_group_name_H-M   'P 1'
#
loop_
_entity.id
_entity.type
_entity.pdbx_description
1 polymer ?
#
loop_
_entity_poly.entity_id
_entity_poly.type
_entity_poly.pdbx_seq_one_letter_code
_entity_poly.pdbx_strand_id
1 'polypeptide(L)'
;GKDLPDWPNWCFMPIAGWISIITQGEDLDPFDSEQMRDIGTLAALGTWRYSLGIYRLSPELFSALVNDTVMGSIPSQALYRLPEWCVYVETPGLSFIGSPLHGFWAHLEFDINTHRSELRFLMDCEDRLLPIPLHLGDWTVTEAVDRFAAEGARQSMLLKHQPFSMAPEGIEKISADVNPLLSLLLYLCSEEPEVDDERRPGTSPSKAKATRTRHGWKMFPADTSRVWRVGYQVSERLRKGAEEAERREREEGRTVRPHLRRAHWHGFWTGPREGKRKFVYKWIPPLFIGGGE
;
A
#
# COMPACT_ATOMS: atom_id res chain seq x y z
N GLY A 1 15.91 -23.43 1.12
CA GLY A 1 16.97 -24.43 0.98
C GLY A 1 17.96 -24.00 -0.09
N LYS A 2 19.09 -24.67 -0.23
CA LYS A 2 20.16 -24.30 -1.17
C LYS A 2 19.71 -24.30 -2.65
N ASP A 3 18.57 -24.92 -2.93
CA ASP A 3 18.05 -25.15 -4.28
C ASP A 3 16.92 -24.17 -4.66
N LEU A 4 16.55 -23.25 -3.75
CA LEU A 4 15.56 -22.21 -4.07
C LEU A 4 16.29 -20.95 -4.54
N PRO A 5 15.78 -20.29 -5.60
CA PRO A 5 16.33 -19.01 -6.04
C PRO A 5 16.22 -17.96 -4.92
N ASP A 6 17.19 -17.06 -4.84
CA ASP A 6 17.15 -15.94 -3.92
C ASP A 6 16.13 -14.92 -4.40
N TRP A 7 15.37 -14.37 -3.45
CA TRP A 7 14.48 -13.23 -3.68
C TRP A 7 14.70 -12.14 -2.63
N PRO A 8 14.28 -10.90 -2.90
CA PRO A 8 14.48 -9.77 -2.01
C PRO A 8 13.85 -9.99 -0.62
N ASN A 9 14.52 -9.49 0.41
CA ASN A 9 14.09 -9.62 1.80
C ASN A 9 12.83 -8.82 2.18
N TRP A 10 12.29 -8.02 1.26
CA TRP A 10 11.02 -7.35 1.43
C TRP A 10 9.83 -8.17 0.90
N CYS A 11 10.04 -9.21 0.10
CA CYS A 11 9.03 -10.16 -0.36
C CYS A 11 8.97 -11.37 0.61
N PHE A 12 7.77 -11.71 1.08
CA PHE A 12 7.56 -12.85 1.98
C PHE A 12 7.80 -14.17 1.27
N MET A 13 7.11 -14.39 0.18
CA MET A 13 7.22 -15.55 -0.70
C MET A 13 6.80 -15.15 -2.12
N PRO A 14 7.59 -15.46 -3.13
CA PRO A 14 7.22 -15.19 -4.52
C PRO A 14 5.92 -15.87 -4.93
N ILE A 15 5.19 -15.24 -5.88
CA ILE A 15 3.88 -15.73 -6.35
C ILE A 15 3.93 -17.19 -6.83
N ALA A 16 5.05 -17.62 -7.39
CA ALA A 16 5.26 -19.01 -7.81
C ALA A 16 5.08 -20.01 -6.67
N GLY A 17 5.41 -19.65 -5.44
CA GLY A 17 5.16 -20.49 -4.26
C GLY A 17 3.67 -20.64 -3.97
N TRP A 18 2.90 -19.58 -4.10
CA TRP A 18 1.45 -19.59 -3.90
C TRP A 18 0.75 -20.37 -5.02
N ILE A 19 1.20 -20.20 -6.27
CA ILE A 19 0.74 -20.99 -7.41
C ILE A 19 0.92 -22.47 -7.11
N SER A 20 2.12 -22.91 -6.71
CA SER A 20 2.41 -24.30 -6.39
C SER A 20 1.53 -24.88 -5.29
N ILE A 21 1.10 -24.08 -4.33
CA ILE A 21 0.18 -24.51 -3.26
C ILE A 21 -1.24 -24.74 -3.81
N ILE A 22 -1.73 -23.82 -4.64
CA ILE A 22 -3.10 -23.91 -5.21
C ILE A 22 -3.18 -25.02 -6.25
N THR A 23 -2.20 -25.10 -7.15
CA THR A 23 -2.22 -26.10 -8.24
C THR A 23 -1.80 -27.48 -7.80
N GLN A 24 -1.24 -27.64 -6.60
CA GLN A 24 -0.70 -28.90 -6.07
C GLN A 24 0.31 -29.57 -7.02
N GLY A 25 0.98 -28.78 -7.85
CA GLY A 25 1.95 -29.24 -8.84
C GLY A 25 1.37 -29.56 -10.21
N GLU A 26 0.08 -29.33 -10.42
CA GLU A 26 -0.52 -29.33 -11.75
C GLU A 26 -0.19 -28.04 -12.52
N ASP A 27 -0.35 -28.08 -13.83
CA ASP A 27 -0.13 -26.89 -14.66
C ASP A 27 -1.17 -25.81 -14.34
N LEU A 28 -0.69 -24.59 -14.16
CA LEU A 28 -1.54 -23.42 -13.97
C LEU A 28 -2.24 -23.07 -15.29
N ASP A 29 -3.57 -22.98 -15.28
CA ASP A 29 -4.29 -22.25 -16.29
C ASP A 29 -4.35 -20.75 -15.92
N PRO A 30 -3.52 -19.89 -16.52
CA PRO A 30 -3.48 -18.47 -16.16
C PRO A 30 -4.74 -17.70 -16.60
N PHE A 31 -5.69 -18.35 -17.26
CA PHE A 31 -6.98 -17.79 -17.69
C PHE A 31 -8.16 -18.34 -16.90
N ASP A 32 -7.94 -19.30 -16.03
CA ASP A 32 -8.89 -19.59 -14.98
C ASP A 32 -8.92 -18.42 -14.00
N SER A 33 -9.89 -17.53 -14.22
CA SER A 33 -10.08 -16.31 -13.43
C SER A 33 -10.37 -16.62 -11.96
N GLU A 34 -10.96 -17.77 -11.67
CA GLU A 34 -11.23 -18.23 -10.31
C GLU A 34 -9.93 -18.69 -9.65
N GLN A 35 -9.14 -19.52 -10.32
CA GLN A 35 -7.84 -19.95 -9.81
C GLN A 35 -6.87 -18.79 -9.60
N MET A 36 -6.82 -17.82 -10.52
CA MET A 36 -5.99 -16.62 -10.37
C MET A 36 -6.44 -15.74 -9.20
N ARG A 37 -7.75 -15.62 -8.99
CA ARG A 37 -8.30 -14.92 -7.82
C ARG A 37 -7.94 -15.62 -6.53
N ASP A 38 -8.04 -16.96 -6.49
CA ASP A 38 -7.71 -17.76 -5.31
C ASP A 38 -6.23 -17.67 -4.97
N ILE A 39 -5.34 -17.69 -5.97
CA ILE A 39 -3.90 -17.47 -5.78
C ILE A 39 -3.64 -16.09 -5.16
N GLY A 40 -4.24 -15.04 -5.71
CA GLY A 40 -4.08 -13.66 -5.19
C GLY A 40 -4.64 -13.52 -3.77
N THR A 41 -5.77 -14.15 -3.50
CA THR A 41 -6.41 -14.16 -2.17
C THR A 41 -5.53 -14.91 -1.17
N LEU A 42 -5.07 -16.11 -1.51
CA LEU A 42 -4.18 -16.89 -0.64
C LEU A 42 -2.86 -16.17 -0.37
N ALA A 43 -2.27 -15.53 -1.39
CA ALA A 43 -1.03 -14.77 -1.24
C ALA A 43 -1.18 -13.63 -0.22
N ALA A 44 -2.26 -12.87 -0.29
CA ALA A 44 -2.53 -11.79 0.65
C ALA A 44 -2.84 -12.31 2.05
N LEU A 45 -3.86 -13.17 2.19
CA LEU A 45 -4.33 -13.65 3.50
C LEU A 45 -3.32 -14.59 4.16
N GLY A 46 -2.65 -15.45 3.40
CA GLY A 46 -1.61 -16.36 3.87
C GLY A 46 -0.39 -15.59 4.41
N THR A 47 -0.02 -14.50 3.76
CA THR A 47 1.05 -13.61 4.24
C THR A 47 0.58 -12.80 5.47
N TRP A 48 -0.62 -12.23 5.43
CA TRP A 48 -1.20 -11.45 6.53
C TRP A 48 -1.39 -12.29 7.81
N ARG A 49 -1.62 -13.57 7.69
CA ARG A 49 -1.79 -14.52 8.81
C ARG A 49 -0.64 -14.46 9.84
N TYR A 50 0.52 -14.00 9.43
CA TYR A 50 1.70 -13.94 10.30
C TYR A 50 1.77 -12.69 11.17
N SER A 51 0.98 -11.65 10.90
CA SER A 51 0.92 -10.43 11.70
C SER A 51 -0.49 -10.10 12.19
N LEU A 52 -1.51 -10.35 11.38
CA LEU A 52 -2.90 -9.99 11.61
C LEU A 52 -3.06 -8.49 11.97
N GLY A 53 -2.19 -7.64 11.42
CA GLY A 53 -2.21 -6.19 11.66
C GLY A 53 -3.34 -5.52 10.89
N ILE A 54 -4.13 -4.71 11.60
CA ILE A 54 -5.22 -3.88 11.07
C ILE A 54 -4.84 -2.43 11.31
N TYR A 55 -4.71 -1.64 10.25
CA TYR A 55 -4.30 -0.24 10.32
C TYR A 55 -5.52 0.67 10.22
N ARG A 56 -5.79 1.37 11.30
CA ARG A 56 -6.89 2.32 11.42
C ARG A 56 -6.35 3.73 11.50
N LEU A 57 -6.55 4.49 10.44
CA LEU A 57 -6.14 5.89 10.39
C LEU A 57 -7.16 6.75 11.14
N SER A 58 -6.65 7.82 11.76
CA SER A 58 -7.51 8.87 12.31
C SER A 58 -8.26 9.59 11.18
N PRO A 59 -9.51 10.05 11.42
CA PRO A 59 -10.37 10.59 10.37
C PRO A 59 -9.74 11.76 9.59
N GLU A 60 -9.09 12.68 10.26
CA GLU A 60 -8.49 13.86 9.66
C GLU A 60 -7.28 13.50 8.78
N LEU A 61 -6.42 12.59 9.26
CA LEU A 61 -5.29 12.10 8.48
C LEU A 61 -5.77 11.29 7.29
N PHE A 62 -6.76 10.40 7.49
CA PHE A 62 -7.35 9.62 6.42
C PHE A 62 -7.87 10.53 5.31
N SER A 63 -8.73 11.52 5.67
CA SER A 63 -9.27 12.49 4.72
C SER A 63 -8.16 13.27 3.99
N ALA A 64 -7.12 13.69 4.69
CA ALA A 64 -6.01 14.40 4.08
C ALA A 64 -5.26 13.55 3.06
N LEU A 65 -5.02 12.27 3.36
CA LEU A 65 -4.27 11.35 2.49
C LEU A 65 -5.06 10.92 1.25
N VAL A 66 -6.35 10.61 1.41
CA VAL A 66 -7.18 10.17 0.26
C VAL A 66 -7.48 11.29 -0.73
N ASN A 67 -7.41 12.55 -0.28
CA ASN A 67 -7.54 13.72 -1.14
C ASN A 67 -6.21 14.21 -1.73
N ASP A 68 -5.08 13.64 -1.30
CA ASP A 68 -3.73 13.97 -1.78
C ASP A 68 -3.23 12.87 -2.71
N THR A 69 -3.54 13.03 -3.99
CA THR A 69 -3.19 12.03 -5.00
C THR A 69 -1.68 11.97 -5.23
N VAL A 70 -1.16 10.77 -5.42
CA VAL A 70 0.24 10.55 -5.80
C VAL A 70 0.44 11.09 -7.23
N MET A 71 1.21 12.17 -7.34
CA MET A 71 1.56 12.78 -8.61
C MET A 71 2.91 12.28 -9.09
N GLY A 72 3.01 11.94 -10.39
CA GLY A 72 4.24 11.45 -10.99
C GLY A 72 4.50 9.96 -10.75
N SER A 73 5.78 9.59 -10.77
CA SER A 73 6.19 8.18 -10.63
C SER A 73 5.93 7.63 -9.23
N ILE A 74 5.54 6.36 -9.16
CA ILE A 74 5.35 5.64 -7.89
C ILE A 74 6.70 5.55 -7.15
N PRO A 75 6.79 6.00 -5.90
CA PRO A 75 8.03 5.92 -5.13
C PRO A 75 8.28 4.50 -4.62
N SER A 76 8.57 3.57 -5.51
CA SER A 76 8.72 2.12 -5.24
C SER A 76 9.69 1.83 -4.09
N GLN A 77 10.78 2.61 -3.96
CA GLN A 77 11.74 2.48 -2.88
C GLN A 77 11.15 2.75 -1.49
N ALA A 78 10.13 3.61 -1.40
CA ALA A 78 9.41 3.84 -0.15
C ALA A 78 8.54 2.63 0.20
N LEU A 79 7.84 2.04 -0.77
CA LEU A 79 6.96 0.89 -0.57
C LEU A 79 7.69 -0.37 -0.06
N TYR A 80 8.98 -0.55 -0.39
CA TYR A 80 9.77 -1.67 0.14
C TYR A 80 9.94 -1.64 1.66
N ARG A 81 9.56 -0.53 2.31
CA ARG A 81 9.54 -0.37 3.77
C ARG A 81 8.20 -0.70 4.42
N LEU A 82 7.32 -1.41 3.72
CA LEU A 82 6.06 -1.87 4.29
C LEU A 82 6.31 -2.45 5.70
N PRO A 83 5.58 -1.99 6.74
CA PRO A 83 5.92 -2.29 8.13
C PRO A 83 5.78 -3.77 8.50
N GLU A 84 4.87 -4.46 7.86
CA GLU A 84 4.63 -5.90 8.01
C GLU A 84 4.73 -6.58 6.63
N TRP A 85 4.75 -7.91 6.59
CA TRP A 85 4.77 -8.65 5.33
C TRP A 85 3.53 -8.40 4.46
N CYS A 86 2.39 -8.25 5.13
CA CYS A 86 1.13 -7.82 4.55
C CYS A 86 0.39 -6.97 5.58
N VAL A 87 -0.17 -5.85 5.16
CA VAL A 87 -0.95 -4.95 5.99
C VAL A 87 -2.41 -4.98 5.56
N TYR A 88 -3.34 -4.86 6.50
CA TYR A 88 -4.75 -4.57 6.21
C TYR A 88 -5.06 -3.14 6.63
N VAL A 89 -5.56 -2.32 5.72
CA VAL A 89 -5.89 -0.91 5.96
C VAL A 89 -7.38 -0.71 5.82
N GLU A 90 -8.03 -0.23 6.87
CA GLU A 90 -9.46 0.13 6.82
C GLU A 90 -9.68 1.39 5.98
N THR A 91 -10.75 1.40 5.16
CA THR A 91 -11.05 2.49 4.22
C THR A 91 -12.49 2.98 4.34
N PRO A 92 -12.88 3.54 5.49
CA PRO A 92 -14.26 3.96 5.71
C PRO A 92 -14.71 4.98 4.65
N GLY A 93 -15.84 4.70 4.00
CA GLY A 93 -16.45 5.58 3.01
C GLY A 93 -15.84 5.58 1.62
N LEU A 94 -14.81 4.77 1.36
CA LEU A 94 -14.31 4.59 0.00
C LEU A 94 -15.09 3.51 -0.77
N SER A 95 -14.93 3.54 -2.08
CA SER A 95 -15.44 2.51 -2.98
C SER A 95 -14.36 2.12 -3.99
N PHE A 96 -14.44 0.90 -4.50
CA PHE A 96 -13.58 0.40 -5.57
C PHE A 96 -14.43 -0.17 -6.70
N ILE A 97 -14.28 0.36 -7.90
CA ILE A 97 -15.08 0.02 -9.11
C ILE A 97 -16.59 0.06 -8.82
N GLY A 98 -17.02 1.01 -7.99
CA GLY A 98 -18.42 1.23 -7.64
C GLY A 98 -18.98 0.35 -6.52
N SER A 99 -18.19 -0.60 -5.95
CA SER A 99 -18.56 -1.36 -4.75
C SER A 99 -17.99 -0.71 -3.50
N PRO A 100 -18.73 -0.62 -2.36
CA PRO A 100 -18.18 -0.17 -1.11
C PRO A 100 -16.93 -0.97 -0.73
N LEU A 101 -15.89 -0.27 -0.25
CA LEU A 101 -14.61 -0.86 0.12
C LEU A 101 -14.43 -0.77 1.63
N HIS A 102 -14.45 -1.90 2.33
CA HIS A 102 -14.23 -1.97 3.78
C HIS A 102 -12.77 -1.73 4.15
N GLY A 103 -11.88 -2.23 3.32
CA GLY A 103 -10.44 -2.12 3.47
C GLY A 103 -9.70 -2.82 2.34
N PHE A 104 -8.40 -2.93 2.49
CA PHE A 104 -7.59 -3.69 1.56
C PHE A 104 -6.38 -4.30 2.25
N TRP A 105 -5.98 -5.49 1.81
CA TRP A 105 -4.66 -6.02 2.11
C TRP A 105 -3.67 -5.52 1.07
N ALA A 106 -2.44 -5.29 1.51
CA ALA A 106 -1.34 -4.94 0.62
C ALA A 106 -0.07 -5.68 1.02
N HIS A 107 0.59 -6.28 0.03
CA HIS A 107 1.86 -6.97 0.20
C HIS A 107 2.74 -6.81 -1.04
N LEU A 108 4.02 -7.12 -0.89
CA LEU A 108 5.00 -7.01 -1.95
C LEU A 108 5.33 -8.39 -2.52
N GLU A 109 5.36 -8.47 -3.83
CA GLU A 109 5.70 -9.65 -4.60
C GLU A 109 6.93 -9.43 -5.48
N PHE A 110 7.61 -10.53 -5.77
CA PHE A 110 8.76 -10.55 -6.66
C PHE A 110 8.64 -11.72 -7.65
N ASP A 111 8.60 -11.39 -8.93
CA ASP A 111 8.65 -12.39 -9.99
C ASP A 111 10.11 -12.78 -10.24
N ILE A 112 10.46 -14.01 -9.88
CA ILE A 112 11.81 -14.56 -10.02
C ILE A 112 12.26 -14.69 -11.48
N ASN A 113 11.33 -14.87 -12.41
CA ASN A 113 11.65 -15.08 -13.82
C ASN A 113 11.95 -13.76 -14.54
N THR A 114 11.20 -12.71 -14.26
CA THR A 114 11.32 -11.40 -14.90
C THR A 114 12.04 -10.38 -14.01
N HIS A 115 12.39 -10.72 -12.77
CA HIS A 115 12.91 -9.81 -11.74
C HIS A 115 12.02 -8.58 -11.50
N ARG A 116 10.72 -8.72 -11.73
CA ARG A 116 9.75 -7.65 -11.56
C ARG A 116 9.26 -7.59 -10.12
N SER A 117 9.21 -6.37 -9.59
CA SER A 117 8.59 -6.09 -8.29
C SER A 117 7.13 -5.68 -8.50
N GLU A 118 6.26 -6.14 -7.63
CA GLU A 118 4.84 -5.82 -7.65
C GLU A 118 4.35 -5.46 -6.25
N LEU A 119 3.47 -4.46 -6.19
CA LEU A 119 2.59 -4.23 -5.06
C LEU A 119 1.27 -4.90 -5.37
N ARG A 120 0.85 -5.81 -4.53
CA ARG A 120 -0.43 -6.51 -4.71
C ARG A 120 -1.42 -6.05 -3.67
N PHE A 121 -2.56 -5.61 -4.16
CA PHE A 121 -3.73 -5.33 -3.36
C PHE A 121 -4.67 -6.52 -3.39
N LEU A 122 -5.34 -6.79 -2.28
CA LEU A 122 -6.56 -7.57 -2.23
C LEU A 122 -7.63 -6.65 -1.67
N MET A 123 -8.56 -6.22 -2.51
CA MET A 123 -9.64 -5.32 -2.12
C MET A 123 -10.72 -6.09 -1.38
N ASP A 124 -11.11 -5.59 -0.20
CA ASP A 124 -12.19 -6.12 0.64
C ASP A 124 -13.48 -5.36 0.30
N CYS A 125 -14.06 -5.68 -0.85
CA CYS A 125 -15.31 -5.09 -1.28
C CYS A 125 -16.50 -5.80 -0.59
N GLU A 126 -17.63 -5.10 -0.49
CA GLU A 126 -18.83 -5.63 0.16
C GLU A 126 -19.30 -6.98 -0.43
N ASP A 127 -19.15 -7.16 -1.73
CA ASP A 127 -19.64 -8.31 -2.47
C ASP A 127 -18.57 -9.35 -2.84
N ARG A 128 -17.27 -9.00 -2.73
CA ARG A 128 -16.17 -9.89 -3.18
C ARG A 128 -14.80 -9.43 -2.72
N LEU A 129 -13.86 -10.38 -2.71
CA LEU A 129 -12.42 -10.10 -2.67
C LEU A 129 -11.89 -9.97 -4.10
N LEU A 130 -11.13 -8.90 -4.37
CA LEU A 130 -10.62 -8.62 -5.71
C LEU A 130 -9.10 -8.34 -5.66
N PRO A 131 -8.26 -9.26 -6.16
CA PRO A 131 -6.83 -9.06 -6.24
C PRO A 131 -6.46 -8.13 -7.40
N ILE A 132 -5.66 -7.11 -7.12
CA ILE A 132 -5.15 -6.14 -8.09
C ILE A 132 -3.63 -6.06 -7.97
N PRO A 133 -2.86 -6.55 -8.95
CA PRO A 133 -1.42 -6.34 -8.99
C PRO A 133 -1.10 -4.97 -9.60
N LEU A 134 -0.10 -4.31 -9.02
CA LEU A 134 0.44 -3.05 -9.50
C LEU A 134 1.95 -3.23 -9.74
N HIS A 135 2.38 -3.13 -10.99
CA HIS A 135 3.80 -3.24 -11.32
C HIS A 135 4.57 -2.04 -10.72
N LEU A 136 5.63 -2.31 -9.97
CA LEU A 136 6.47 -1.29 -9.38
C LEU A 136 7.65 -0.93 -10.29
N GLY A 137 7.90 0.37 -10.44
CA GLY A 137 8.98 0.91 -11.25
C GLY A 137 8.92 2.43 -11.30
N ASP A 138 9.67 3.02 -12.22
CA ASP A 138 9.75 4.47 -12.40
C ASP A 138 8.66 4.96 -13.39
N TRP A 139 7.43 4.78 -13.02
CA TRP A 139 6.23 5.15 -13.78
C TRP A 139 5.06 5.53 -12.87
N THR A 140 4.05 6.16 -13.46
CA THR A 140 2.83 6.59 -12.79
C THR A 140 1.91 5.40 -12.42
N VAL A 141 0.90 5.65 -11.58
CA VAL A 141 -0.11 4.64 -11.24
C VAL A 141 -0.84 4.14 -12.50
N THR A 142 -1.20 5.04 -13.40
CA THR A 142 -1.87 4.70 -14.66
C THR A 142 -1.01 3.81 -15.54
N GLU A 143 0.27 4.14 -15.71
CA GLU A 143 1.22 3.30 -16.44
C GLU A 143 1.44 1.95 -15.78
N ALA A 144 1.40 1.87 -14.45
CA ALA A 144 1.52 0.60 -13.73
C ALA A 144 0.30 -0.31 -13.98
N VAL A 145 -0.91 0.24 -14.00
CA VAL A 145 -2.14 -0.49 -14.34
C VAL A 145 -2.15 -0.90 -15.81
N ASP A 146 -1.72 -0.02 -16.72
CA ASP A 146 -1.61 -0.34 -18.15
C ASP A 146 -0.62 -1.48 -18.41
N ARG A 147 0.55 -1.47 -17.75
CA ARG A 147 1.53 -2.55 -17.81
C ARG A 147 0.98 -3.88 -17.34
N PHE A 148 0.18 -3.88 -16.28
CA PHE A 148 -0.52 -5.08 -15.84
C PHE A 148 -1.51 -5.59 -16.91
N ALA A 149 -2.32 -4.70 -17.48
CA ALA A 149 -3.25 -5.05 -18.55
C ALA A 149 -2.53 -5.59 -19.79
N ALA A 150 -1.43 -4.95 -20.20
CA ALA A 150 -0.61 -5.38 -21.31
C ALA A 150 0.04 -6.74 -21.09
N GLU A 151 0.50 -7.04 -19.89
CA GLU A 151 1.06 -8.35 -19.55
C GLU A 151 -0.02 -9.45 -19.59
N GLY A 152 -1.22 -9.16 -19.07
CA GLY A 152 -2.38 -10.07 -19.20
C GLY A 152 -2.72 -10.35 -20.66
N ALA A 153 -2.75 -9.32 -21.50
CA ALA A 153 -2.97 -9.47 -22.96
C ALA A 153 -1.88 -10.31 -23.63
N ARG A 154 -0.61 -10.08 -23.29
CA ARG A 154 0.54 -10.82 -23.81
C ARG A 154 0.45 -12.31 -23.46
N GLN A 155 0.16 -12.64 -22.20
CA GLN A 155 0.01 -14.02 -21.74
C GLN A 155 -1.17 -14.71 -22.44
N SER A 156 -2.29 -14.02 -22.58
CA SER A 156 -3.46 -14.48 -23.30
C SER A 156 -3.14 -14.90 -24.74
N MET A 157 -2.37 -14.08 -25.46
CA MET A 157 -1.95 -14.41 -26.83
C MET A 157 -1.03 -15.64 -26.89
N LEU A 158 -0.07 -15.74 -25.97
CA LEU A 158 0.89 -16.87 -25.95
C LEU A 158 0.21 -18.23 -25.76
N LEU A 159 -0.86 -18.24 -24.97
CA LEU A 159 -1.58 -19.47 -24.61
C LEU A 159 -2.80 -19.74 -25.50
N LYS A 160 -2.98 -18.95 -26.58
CA LYS A 160 -4.07 -19.08 -27.58
C LYS A 160 -5.48 -19.04 -26.99
N HIS A 161 -5.65 -18.30 -25.89
CA HIS A 161 -6.95 -18.03 -25.29
C HIS A 161 -7.63 -16.78 -25.87
N GLN A 162 -8.87 -16.52 -25.41
CA GLN A 162 -9.57 -15.29 -25.74
C GLN A 162 -8.71 -14.08 -25.33
N PRO A 163 -8.55 -13.06 -26.17
CA PRO A 163 -7.70 -11.94 -25.85
C PRO A 163 -8.21 -11.20 -24.60
N PHE A 164 -7.42 -11.20 -23.54
CA PHE A 164 -7.64 -10.30 -22.42
C PHE A 164 -7.43 -8.87 -22.91
N SER A 165 -8.39 -8.03 -22.72
CA SER A 165 -8.31 -6.60 -23.06
C SER A 165 -9.01 -5.79 -21.99
N MET A 166 -8.34 -4.77 -21.52
CA MET A 166 -8.92 -3.77 -20.63
C MET A 166 -9.08 -2.46 -21.42
N ALA A 167 -10.30 -1.93 -21.44
CA ALA A 167 -10.56 -0.66 -22.09
C ALA A 167 -9.83 0.50 -21.37
N PRO A 168 -9.42 1.56 -22.07
CA PRO A 168 -8.74 2.71 -21.47
C PRO A 168 -9.50 3.31 -20.27
N GLU A 169 -10.82 3.40 -20.37
CA GLU A 169 -11.69 3.90 -19.30
C GLU A 169 -11.62 3.01 -18.04
N GLY A 170 -11.42 1.71 -18.20
CA GLY A 170 -11.21 0.75 -17.13
C GLY A 170 -9.85 0.98 -16.42
N ILE A 171 -8.81 1.24 -17.21
CA ILE A 171 -7.46 1.56 -16.70
C ILE A 171 -7.51 2.86 -15.90
N GLU A 172 -8.14 3.92 -16.45
CA GLU A 172 -8.29 5.20 -15.77
C GLU A 172 -9.07 5.06 -14.46
N LYS A 173 -10.18 4.32 -14.47
CA LYS A 173 -11.01 4.08 -13.29
C LYS A 173 -10.25 3.33 -12.20
N ILE A 174 -9.59 2.22 -12.53
CA ILE A 174 -8.77 1.48 -11.56
C ILE A 174 -7.66 2.36 -11.01
N SER A 175 -7.00 3.13 -11.86
CA SER A 175 -5.92 4.04 -11.45
C SER A 175 -6.42 5.11 -10.48
N ALA A 176 -7.58 5.69 -10.74
CA ALA A 176 -8.21 6.69 -9.88
C ALA A 176 -8.58 6.08 -8.51
N ASP A 177 -9.15 4.87 -8.51
CA ASP A 177 -9.57 4.19 -7.28
C ASP A 177 -8.37 3.66 -6.45
N VAL A 178 -7.25 3.28 -7.10
CA VAL A 178 -6.02 2.80 -6.43
C VAL A 178 -5.19 3.95 -5.85
N ASN A 179 -5.20 5.12 -6.48
CA ASN A 179 -4.32 6.23 -6.10
C ASN A 179 -4.48 6.68 -4.63
N PRO A 180 -5.71 6.86 -4.08
CA PRO A 180 -5.90 7.13 -2.66
C PRO A 180 -5.34 6.03 -1.75
N LEU A 181 -5.49 4.75 -2.13
CA LEU A 181 -4.99 3.61 -1.38
C LEU A 181 -3.46 3.61 -1.32
N LEU A 182 -2.83 3.98 -2.42
CA LEU A 182 -1.38 4.14 -2.48
C LEU A 182 -0.89 5.25 -1.55
N SER A 183 -1.61 6.38 -1.44
CA SER A 183 -1.29 7.45 -0.49
C SER A 183 -1.32 6.96 0.96
N LEU A 184 -2.32 6.13 1.34
CA LEU A 184 -2.40 5.53 2.67
C LEU A 184 -1.19 4.62 2.95
N LEU A 185 -0.79 3.78 1.98
CA LEU A 185 0.38 2.90 2.12
C LEU A 185 1.69 3.70 2.21
N LEU A 186 1.84 4.73 1.40
CA LEU A 186 3.05 5.56 1.43
C LEU A 186 3.24 6.26 2.78
N TYR A 187 2.15 6.63 3.45
CA TYR A 187 2.24 7.15 4.81
C TYR A 187 2.79 6.10 5.76
N LEU A 188 2.30 4.86 5.72
CA LEU A 188 2.81 3.75 6.54
C LEU A 188 4.27 3.40 6.23
N CYS A 189 4.71 3.62 4.99
CA CYS A 189 6.08 3.39 4.52
C CYS A 189 6.99 4.61 4.68
N SER A 190 6.51 5.74 5.21
CA SER A 190 7.30 6.95 5.41
C SER A 190 8.42 6.75 6.44
N GLU A 191 9.31 7.73 6.61
CA GLU A 191 10.45 7.59 7.54
C GLU A 191 10.00 7.48 9.00
N GLU A 192 8.98 8.24 9.38
CA GLU A 192 8.49 8.34 10.76
C GLU A 192 6.95 8.34 10.75
N PRO A 193 6.29 7.23 10.35
CA PRO A 193 4.85 7.16 10.44
C PRO A 193 4.44 7.10 11.91
N GLU A 194 3.44 7.89 12.28
CA GLU A 194 2.86 7.76 13.61
C GLU A 194 1.96 6.52 13.64
N VAL A 195 2.46 5.44 14.20
CA VAL A 195 1.74 4.17 14.36
C VAL A 195 1.92 3.68 15.78
N ASP A 196 0.84 3.41 16.49
CA ASP A 196 0.85 2.94 17.86
C ASP A 196 -0.16 1.82 18.09
N ASP A 197 0.13 0.94 19.04
CA ASP A 197 -0.79 -0.09 19.51
C ASP A 197 -1.58 0.45 20.71
N GLU A 198 -2.88 0.60 20.57
CA GLU A 198 -3.75 1.11 21.65
C GLU A 198 -3.63 0.31 22.95
N ARG A 199 -3.40 -1.01 22.83
CA ARG A 199 -3.28 -1.91 24.00
C ARG A 199 -1.87 -1.94 24.58
N ARG A 200 -0.86 -1.56 23.79
CA ARG A 200 0.56 -1.59 24.16
C ARG A 200 1.28 -0.37 23.60
N PRO A 201 1.06 0.82 24.20
CA PRO A 201 1.68 2.06 23.74
C PRO A 201 3.21 1.94 23.62
N GLY A 202 3.77 2.55 22.57
CA GLY A 202 5.20 2.49 22.27
C GLY A 202 5.65 1.22 21.53
N THR A 203 4.70 0.36 21.12
CA THR A 203 4.98 -0.79 20.26
C THR A 203 4.79 -0.40 18.80
N SER A 204 5.74 -0.78 17.95
CA SER A 204 5.66 -0.54 16.51
C SER A 204 5.42 -1.84 15.74
N PRO A 205 4.74 -1.81 14.59
CA PRO A 205 4.56 -2.98 13.73
C PRO A 205 5.90 -3.46 13.19
N SER A 206 6.03 -4.76 12.99
CA SER A 206 7.24 -5.37 12.45
C SER A 206 6.94 -6.65 11.69
N LYS A 207 7.77 -6.95 10.70
CA LYS A 207 7.70 -8.21 9.96
C LYS A 207 7.97 -9.38 10.91
N ALA A 208 7.09 -10.40 10.86
CA ALA A 208 7.30 -11.65 11.59
C ALA A 208 8.64 -12.30 11.18
N LYS A 209 9.34 -12.85 12.16
CA LYS A 209 10.66 -13.46 11.97
C LYS A 209 10.60 -14.94 12.23
N ALA A 210 11.38 -15.71 11.43
CA ALA A 210 11.54 -17.11 11.68
C ALA A 210 12.30 -17.34 13.00
N THR A 211 11.85 -18.33 13.76
CA THR A 211 12.45 -18.74 15.04
C THR A 211 13.10 -20.13 14.87
N ARG A 212 14.30 -20.30 15.40
CA ARG A 212 14.97 -21.59 15.41
C ARG A 212 14.32 -22.52 16.41
N THR A 213 13.85 -23.69 15.94
CA THR A 213 13.29 -24.76 16.77
C THR A 213 14.15 -26.01 16.65
N ARG A 214 13.87 -27.03 17.47
CA ARG A 214 14.51 -28.35 17.33
C ARG A 214 14.30 -29.02 15.97
N HIS A 215 13.26 -28.58 15.23
CA HIS A 215 12.91 -29.08 13.89
C HIS A 215 13.31 -28.12 12.77
N GLY A 216 14.26 -27.22 13.01
CA GLY A 216 14.70 -26.19 12.06
C GLY A 216 14.05 -24.82 12.27
N TRP A 217 14.20 -23.95 11.27
CA TRP A 217 13.60 -22.63 11.30
C TRP A 217 12.12 -22.70 10.99
N LYS A 218 11.30 -22.09 11.84
CA LYS A 218 9.84 -22.00 11.68
C LYS A 218 9.36 -20.58 11.88
N MET A 219 8.36 -20.20 11.12
CA MET A 219 7.61 -18.96 11.32
C MET A 219 6.25 -19.31 11.92
N PHE A 220 5.87 -18.63 12.99
CA PHE A 220 4.62 -18.87 13.68
C PHE A 220 3.60 -17.78 13.29
N PRO A 221 2.37 -18.18 12.97
CA PRO A 221 1.31 -17.22 12.73
C PRO A 221 0.97 -16.44 14.01
N ALA A 222 0.41 -15.24 13.85
CA ALA A 222 -0.08 -14.49 14.99
C ALA A 222 -1.31 -15.17 15.62
N ASP A 223 -1.42 -15.09 16.95
CA ASP A 223 -2.53 -15.70 17.69
C ASP A 223 -3.80 -14.86 17.61
N THR A 224 -3.66 -13.53 17.58
CA THR A 224 -4.77 -12.58 17.58
C THR A 224 -4.50 -11.42 16.65
N SER A 225 -5.56 -10.79 16.14
CA SER A 225 -5.46 -9.54 15.39
C SER A 225 -4.99 -8.39 16.30
N ARG A 226 -4.25 -7.46 15.70
CA ARG A 226 -3.75 -6.26 16.35
C ARG A 226 -4.19 -5.02 15.57
N VAL A 227 -4.83 -4.09 16.27
CA VAL A 227 -5.23 -2.81 15.69
C VAL A 227 -4.13 -1.79 15.93
N TRP A 228 -3.58 -1.27 14.85
CA TRP A 228 -2.62 -0.19 14.81
C TRP A 228 -3.35 1.14 14.59
N ARG A 229 -3.22 2.05 15.54
CA ARG A 229 -3.75 3.42 15.42
C ARG A 229 -2.74 4.29 14.70
N VAL A 230 -3.19 4.97 13.64
CA VAL A 230 -2.30 5.72 12.74
C VAL A 230 -2.67 7.20 12.74
N GLY A 231 -1.72 8.08 13.06
CA GLY A 231 -1.83 9.52 12.89
C GLY A 231 -2.77 10.25 13.85
N TYR A 232 -3.02 9.72 15.03
CA TYR A 232 -3.92 10.36 16.00
C TYR A 232 -3.38 11.66 16.58
N GLN A 233 -2.07 11.76 16.83
CA GLN A 233 -1.43 13.02 17.26
C GLN A 233 -1.33 14.02 16.11
N VAL A 234 -1.09 13.52 14.88
CA VAL A 234 -1.13 14.36 13.67
C VAL A 234 -2.52 14.98 13.51
N SER A 235 -3.59 14.18 13.66
CA SER A 235 -4.96 14.67 13.58
C SER A 235 -5.29 15.69 14.67
N GLU A 236 -4.85 15.49 15.89
CA GLU A 236 -5.04 16.48 16.95
C GLU A 236 -4.39 17.82 16.62
N ARG A 237 -3.18 17.80 16.05
CA ARG A 237 -2.49 19.01 15.57
C ARG A 237 -3.22 19.67 14.41
N LEU A 238 -3.74 18.88 13.45
CA LEU A 238 -4.52 19.40 12.33
C LEU A 238 -5.81 20.07 12.80
N ARG A 239 -6.54 19.44 13.74
CA ARG A 239 -7.76 20.00 14.31
C ARG A 239 -7.49 21.31 15.08
N LYS A 240 -6.49 21.32 15.97
CA LYS A 240 -6.11 22.54 16.69
C LYS A 240 -5.73 23.69 15.75
N GLY A 241 -4.97 23.38 14.69
CA GLY A 241 -4.62 24.36 13.67
C GLY A 241 -5.84 24.93 12.93
N ALA A 242 -6.83 24.08 12.62
CA ALA A 242 -8.08 24.53 11.99
C ALA A 242 -8.90 25.43 12.93
N GLU A 243 -9.07 25.02 14.19
CA GLU A 243 -9.80 25.79 15.22
C GLU A 243 -9.13 27.17 15.47
N GLU A 244 -7.79 27.22 15.49
CA GLU A 244 -7.04 28.48 15.64
C GLU A 244 -7.21 29.38 14.42
N ALA A 245 -7.20 28.83 13.20
CA ALA A 245 -7.41 29.60 11.99
C ALA A 245 -8.82 30.22 11.96
N GLU A 246 -9.85 29.43 12.28
CA GLU A 246 -11.24 29.93 12.38
C GLU A 246 -11.41 31.02 13.46
N ARG A 247 -10.75 30.85 14.60
CA ARG A 247 -10.77 31.87 15.66
C ARG A 247 -10.16 33.17 15.20
N ARG A 248 -8.99 33.13 14.55
CA ARG A 248 -8.32 34.33 14.01
C ARG A 248 -9.16 35.03 12.93
N GLU A 249 -9.82 34.29 12.05
CA GLU A 249 -10.75 34.88 11.07
C GLU A 249 -11.89 35.63 11.74
N ARG A 250 -12.42 35.14 12.85
CA ARG A 250 -13.50 35.80 13.61
C ARG A 250 -13.05 37.05 14.37
N GLU A 251 -11.82 37.00 14.92
CA GLU A 251 -11.29 38.08 15.80
C GLU A 251 -10.69 39.23 15.01
N GLU A 252 -10.04 39.00 13.87
CA GLU A 252 -9.23 40.02 13.21
C GLU A 252 -9.92 40.76 12.07
N GLY A 253 -11.06 40.28 11.56
CA GLY A 253 -11.80 40.95 10.47
C GLY A 253 -10.96 41.31 9.23
N ARG A 254 -9.81 40.69 9.05
CA ARG A 254 -8.72 41.10 8.17
C ARG A 254 -8.75 40.38 6.83
N THR A 255 -8.47 41.10 5.78
CA THR A 255 -8.55 40.77 4.34
C THR A 255 -7.44 39.81 3.84
N VAL A 256 -6.50 39.35 4.65
CA VAL A 256 -5.56 38.31 4.25
C VAL A 256 -6.14 36.98 4.71
N ARG A 257 -6.83 36.29 3.81
CA ARG A 257 -7.33 34.93 4.08
C ARG A 257 -6.18 34.05 4.44
N PRO A 258 -6.13 33.48 5.68
CA PRO A 258 -5.21 32.42 5.98
C PRO A 258 -5.50 31.30 4.98
N HIS A 259 -4.50 30.90 4.23
CA HIS A 259 -4.69 29.80 3.31
C HIS A 259 -4.03 28.55 3.88
N LEU A 260 -4.79 27.47 3.85
CA LEU A 260 -4.29 26.14 4.17
C LEU A 260 -3.40 25.70 3.00
N ARG A 261 -2.09 25.61 3.24
CA ARG A 261 -1.22 24.90 2.29
C ARG A 261 -1.60 23.44 2.34
N ARG A 262 -2.05 22.90 1.22
CA ARG A 262 -2.45 21.48 1.14
C ARG A 262 -1.29 20.56 1.54
N ALA A 263 -1.62 19.46 2.14
CA ALA A 263 -0.69 18.35 2.30
C ALA A 263 -0.09 18.00 0.94
N HIS A 264 1.14 17.54 0.93
CA HIS A 264 1.77 17.06 -0.30
C HIS A 264 2.90 16.09 -0.01
N TRP A 265 3.10 15.19 -0.92
CA TRP A 265 4.25 14.30 -0.91
C TRP A 265 5.50 15.04 -1.41
N HIS A 266 6.60 14.91 -0.69
CA HIS A 266 7.88 15.47 -1.07
C HIS A 266 8.97 14.41 -1.10
N GLY A 267 9.57 14.24 -2.28
CA GLY A 267 10.71 13.35 -2.47
C GLY A 267 12.03 14.14 -2.51
N PHE A 268 13.01 13.72 -1.73
CA PHE A 268 14.33 14.34 -1.72
C PHE A 268 15.45 13.33 -1.48
N TRP A 269 16.62 13.65 -2.02
CA TRP A 269 17.81 12.84 -1.84
C TRP A 269 18.62 13.33 -0.65
N THR A 270 18.87 12.46 0.33
CA THR A 270 19.73 12.72 1.47
C THR A 270 21.09 12.05 1.31
N GLY A 271 22.12 12.62 1.93
CA GLY A 271 23.52 12.13 1.85
C GLY A 271 24.44 13.03 1.05
N PRO A 272 25.75 12.78 1.09
CA PRO A 272 26.75 13.60 0.41
C PRO A 272 26.54 13.57 -1.11
N ARG A 273 26.89 14.70 -1.78
CA ARG A 273 26.75 14.81 -3.25
C ARG A 273 27.60 13.77 -4.00
N GLU A 274 28.74 13.40 -3.47
CA GLU A 274 29.70 12.43 -4.00
C GLU A 274 29.70 11.15 -3.14
N GLY A 275 28.57 10.44 -3.07
CA GLY A 275 28.46 9.23 -2.25
C GLY A 275 27.12 8.51 -2.39
N LYS A 276 26.90 7.52 -1.54
CA LYS A 276 25.60 6.83 -1.49
C LYS A 276 24.52 7.79 -1.00
N ARG A 277 23.64 8.20 -1.89
CA ARG A 277 22.46 8.99 -1.58
C ARG A 277 21.29 8.08 -1.27
N LYS A 278 20.47 8.47 -0.30
CA LYS A 278 19.22 7.80 0.06
C LYS A 278 18.06 8.66 -0.43
N PHE A 279 17.14 8.08 -1.18
CA PHE A 279 15.88 8.73 -1.51
C PHE A 279 14.95 8.65 -0.30
N VAL A 280 14.44 9.80 0.13
CA VAL A 280 13.49 9.94 1.22
C VAL A 280 12.21 10.49 0.64
N TYR A 281 11.10 9.82 0.93
CA TYR A 281 9.76 10.24 0.54
C TYR A 281 8.99 10.56 1.83
N LYS A 282 8.60 11.81 1.98
CA LYS A 282 7.97 12.32 3.18
C LYS A 282 6.64 12.99 2.85
N TRP A 283 5.61 12.63 3.58
CA TRP A 283 4.36 13.37 3.55
C TRP A 283 4.51 14.62 4.42
N ILE A 284 4.22 15.78 3.84
CA ILE A 284 4.20 17.06 4.55
C ILE A 284 2.75 17.35 4.88
N PRO A 285 2.38 17.42 6.18
CA PRO A 285 1.01 17.69 6.58
C PRO A 285 0.56 19.06 6.11
N PRO A 286 -0.75 19.31 6.03
CA PRO A 286 -1.28 20.64 5.73
C PRO A 286 -0.75 21.64 6.75
N LEU A 287 -0.34 22.81 6.28
CA LEU A 287 0.14 23.91 7.10
C LEU A 287 -0.78 25.12 6.92
N PHE A 288 -1.23 25.70 8.03
CA PHE A 288 -1.90 26.98 8.02
C PHE A 288 -0.86 28.09 7.78
N ILE A 289 -0.93 28.76 6.65
CA ILE A 289 -0.08 29.91 6.31
C ILE A 289 -0.95 31.17 6.42
N GLY A 290 -0.64 32.02 7.36
CA GLY A 290 -1.35 33.28 7.52
C GLY A 290 -1.24 33.80 8.95
N GLY A 291 -0.61 34.97 9.10
CA GLY A 291 -0.37 35.63 10.38
C GLY A 291 1.04 35.47 10.89
N GLY A 292 2.03 35.74 10.05
CA GLY A 292 3.35 36.14 10.49
C GLY A 292 3.27 37.50 11.15
N GLU A 293 4.14 37.71 12.10
CA GLU A 293 4.42 38.82 12.99
C GLU A 293 3.87 40.17 12.60
#